data_6d11784c4b057dc79f03f5f5cf79228a
#
_entry.id   6d11784c4b057dc79f03f5f5cf79228a
#
_cell.length_a   1.000
_cell.length_b   1.000
_cell.length_c   1.000
_cell.angle_alpha   90.00
_cell.angle_beta   90.00
_cell.angle_gamma   90.00
#
_symmetry.space_group_name_H-M   'P 1'
#
loop_
_entity.id
_entity.type
_entity.pdbx_description
1 polymer ?
#
loop_
_entity_poly.entity_id
_entity_poly.type
_entity_poly.pdbx_seq_one_letter_code
_entity_poly.pdbx_strand_id
1 'polypeptide(L)'
;FGELGNISYLRPNYAKAVVDVIKELGGKPFLTDCNTMYPGSRKNALEHLECAWENGFTPLTVGCPIIIGDGLKGTDDIAVPVAGGEYIKEAKIGRAVMDADVFISLTHFKGHETTGFGGTIKNIGMGCGSRSGKTDQHSSGKPHVKEKLCRGCRRCQKECANGGLVFDEASRKMHVDAEHCVGCGRC
;
A
#
# COMPACT_ATOMS: atom_id res chain seq x y z
N PHE A 1 5.91 4.12 7.30
CA PHE A 1 6.94 5.17 7.42
C PHE A 1 6.39 6.59 7.24
N GLY A 2 5.12 6.74 6.94
CA GLY A 2 4.48 8.03 6.68
C GLY A 2 4.65 8.50 5.23
N GLU A 3 3.88 9.50 4.85
CA GLU A 3 3.99 10.21 3.57
C GLU A 3 4.62 11.57 3.81
N LEU A 4 5.39 12.09 2.86
CA LEU A 4 6.02 13.41 2.99
C LEU A 4 4.97 14.50 3.24
N GLY A 5 5.27 15.39 4.19
CA GLY A 5 4.36 16.45 4.63
C GLY A 5 3.20 16.00 5.54
N ASN A 6 3.03 14.70 5.76
CA ASN A 6 2.05 14.16 6.70
C ASN A 6 2.73 13.85 8.04
N ILE A 7 2.17 14.34 9.13
CA ILE A 7 2.72 14.11 10.48
C ILE A 7 2.00 12.98 11.25
N SER A 8 1.01 12.32 10.62
CA SER A 8 0.18 11.28 11.23
C SER A 8 0.79 9.89 11.06
N TYR A 9 2.03 9.71 11.52
CA TYR A 9 2.71 8.41 11.53
C TYR A 9 3.48 8.20 12.84
N LEU A 10 3.81 6.95 13.14
CA LEU A 10 4.60 6.61 14.32
C LEU A 10 6.01 7.18 14.19
N ARG A 11 6.51 7.84 15.24
CA ARG A 11 7.83 8.47 15.19
C ARG A 11 8.96 7.45 15.28
N PRO A 12 10.12 7.71 14.64
CA PRO A 12 11.26 6.78 14.64
C PRO A 12 11.77 6.40 16.03
N ASN A 13 11.68 7.29 17.01
CA ASN A 13 12.11 7.03 18.37
C ASN A 13 11.31 5.92 19.08
N TYR A 14 10.03 5.76 18.77
CA TYR A 14 9.23 4.64 19.28
C TYR A 14 9.66 3.31 18.65
N ALA A 15 9.91 3.32 17.34
CA ALA A 15 10.44 2.16 16.65
C ALA A 15 11.82 1.76 17.22
N LYS A 16 12.70 2.75 17.46
CA LYS A 16 14.02 2.52 18.07
C LYS A 16 13.90 1.86 19.44
N ALA A 17 13.02 2.33 20.31
CA ALA A 17 12.85 1.75 21.64
C ALA A 17 12.49 0.24 21.58
N VAL A 18 11.64 -0.15 20.63
CA VAL A 18 11.30 -1.58 20.43
C VAL A 18 12.48 -2.34 19.83
N VAL A 19 13.18 -1.76 18.87
CA VAL A 19 14.38 -2.34 18.25
C VAL A 19 15.46 -2.63 19.30
N ASP A 20 15.68 -1.70 20.24
CA ASP A 20 16.69 -1.87 21.29
C ASP A 20 16.33 -3.06 22.20
N VAL A 21 15.08 -3.19 22.65
CA VAL A 21 14.61 -4.32 23.44
C VAL A 21 14.77 -5.65 22.69
N ILE A 22 14.41 -5.68 21.39
CA ILE A 22 14.56 -6.91 20.58
C ILE A 22 16.05 -7.34 20.52
N LYS A 23 16.96 -6.38 20.34
CA LYS A 23 18.41 -6.65 20.32
C LYS A 23 18.94 -7.14 21.66
N GLU A 24 18.49 -6.54 22.76
CA GLU A 24 18.82 -6.98 24.12
C GLU A 24 18.41 -8.44 24.37
N LEU A 25 17.29 -8.87 23.77
CA LEU A 25 16.80 -10.25 23.81
C LEU A 25 17.49 -11.18 22.78
N GLY A 26 18.49 -10.70 22.04
CA GLY A 26 19.24 -11.47 21.05
C GLY A 26 18.58 -11.57 19.67
N GLY A 27 17.50 -10.84 19.42
CA GLY A 27 16.83 -10.79 18.12
C GLY A 27 17.59 -9.97 17.08
N LYS A 28 17.26 -10.19 15.81
CA LYS A 28 17.80 -9.43 14.65
C LYS A 28 16.67 -8.66 13.97
N PRO A 29 16.28 -7.49 14.49
CA PRO A 29 15.16 -6.73 13.95
C PRO A 29 15.47 -6.07 12.62
N PHE A 30 14.45 -5.89 11.80
CA PHE A 30 14.39 -4.93 10.72
C PHE A 30 13.03 -4.22 10.73
N LEU A 31 12.96 -3.01 10.20
CA LEU A 31 11.70 -2.30 9.96
C LEU A 31 11.22 -2.55 8.53
N THR A 32 9.92 -2.69 8.37
CA THR A 32 9.32 -2.88 7.05
C THR A 32 8.00 -2.13 6.90
N ASP A 33 7.67 -1.82 5.68
CA ASP A 33 6.38 -1.38 5.18
C ASP A 33 6.27 -1.85 3.72
N CYS A 34 5.06 -1.95 3.17
CA CYS A 34 4.87 -2.29 1.76
C CYS A 34 4.46 -1.05 0.95
N ASN A 35 4.83 -1.06 -0.34
CA ASN A 35 4.55 0.04 -1.26
C ASN A 35 3.05 0.37 -1.32
N THR A 36 2.74 1.63 -1.60
CA THR A 36 1.35 2.10 -1.71
C THR A 36 0.83 2.02 -3.14
N MET A 37 -0.48 1.89 -3.30
CA MET A 37 -1.14 1.96 -4.60
C MET A 37 -1.48 3.39 -5.02
N TYR A 38 -1.51 4.32 -4.07
CA TYR A 38 -1.88 5.71 -4.31
C TYR A 38 -0.73 6.55 -4.84
N PRO A 39 -1.00 7.70 -5.50
CA PRO A 39 0.03 8.70 -5.79
C PRO A 39 0.69 9.18 -4.50
N GLY A 40 2.00 9.37 -4.54
CA GLY A 40 2.79 9.81 -3.39
C GLY A 40 4.21 9.32 -3.50
N SER A 41 4.96 9.43 -2.41
CA SER A 41 6.39 9.13 -2.34
C SER A 41 6.71 7.67 -1.99
N ARG A 42 5.72 6.77 -1.99
CA ARG A 42 5.89 5.37 -1.56
C ARG A 42 5.39 4.36 -2.60
N LYS A 43 5.56 4.66 -3.90
CA LYS A 43 5.06 3.82 -5.01
C LYS A 43 5.98 2.65 -5.38
N ASN A 44 7.26 2.78 -5.13
CA ASN A 44 8.30 1.79 -5.37
C ASN A 44 9.33 1.86 -4.25
N ALA A 45 10.17 0.84 -4.11
CA ALA A 45 11.08 0.75 -2.97
C ALA A 45 12.10 1.89 -2.88
N LEU A 46 12.54 2.46 -4.00
CA LEU A 46 13.53 3.55 -3.97
C LEU A 46 12.90 4.81 -3.39
N GLU A 47 11.80 5.28 -3.98
CA GLU A 47 11.05 6.44 -3.48
C GLU A 47 10.56 6.21 -2.03
N HIS A 48 10.15 4.99 -1.71
CA HIS A 48 9.65 4.64 -0.38
C HIS A 48 10.74 4.70 0.69
N LEU A 49 11.95 4.26 0.38
CA LEU A 49 13.11 4.38 1.28
C LEU A 49 13.52 5.84 1.45
N GLU A 50 13.56 6.62 0.37
CA GLU A 50 13.84 8.07 0.45
C GLU A 50 12.81 8.77 1.34
N CYS A 51 11.52 8.50 1.13
CA CYS A 51 10.44 9.01 1.97
C CYS A 51 10.60 8.61 3.46
N ALA A 52 10.98 7.35 3.73
CA ALA A 52 11.27 6.90 5.08
C ALA A 52 12.43 7.69 5.71
N TRP A 53 13.49 7.91 4.96
CA TRP A 53 14.68 8.67 5.43
C TRP A 53 14.34 10.12 5.73
N GLU A 54 13.60 10.79 4.87
CA GLU A 54 13.13 12.16 5.11
C GLU A 54 12.22 12.28 6.32
N ASN A 55 11.46 11.22 6.63
CA ASN A 55 10.65 11.11 7.85
C ASN A 55 11.46 10.64 9.08
N GLY A 56 12.78 10.51 8.94
CA GLY A 56 13.72 10.19 10.03
C GLY A 56 13.93 8.70 10.29
N PHE A 57 13.37 7.82 9.48
CA PHE A 57 13.62 6.38 9.56
C PHE A 57 14.86 6.02 8.74
N THR A 58 16.01 5.98 9.39
CA THR A 58 17.25 5.49 8.79
C THR A 58 17.84 4.38 9.64
N PRO A 59 18.70 3.49 9.10
CA PRO A 59 19.36 2.48 9.91
C PRO A 59 20.13 3.06 11.09
N LEU A 60 20.64 4.29 10.97
CA LEU A 60 21.35 4.99 12.04
C LEU A 60 20.40 5.49 13.15
N THR A 61 19.24 6.01 12.78
CA THR A 61 18.29 6.58 13.75
C THR A 61 17.49 5.50 14.47
N VAL A 62 17.08 4.44 13.77
CA VAL A 62 16.27 3.36 14.35
C VAL A 62 17.11 2.18 14.84
N GLY A 63 18.37 2.09 14.45
CA GLY A 63 19.30 1.07 14.92
C GLY A 63 19.17 -0.30 14.24
N CYS A 64 18.42 -0.44 13.14
CA CYS A 64 18.28 -1.69 12.39
C CYS A 64 18.10 -1.43 10.90
N PRO A 65 18.27 -2.44 10.01
CA PRO A 65 17.96 -2.32 8.59
C PRO A 65 16.50 -1.94 8.34
N ILE A 66 16.26 -1.28 7.20
CA ILE A 66 14.91 -0.98 6.68
C ILE A 66 14.77 -1.70 5.34
N ILE A 67 13.72 -2.48 5.21
CA ILE A 67 13.44 -3.30 4.03
C ILE A 67 12.03 -2.99 3.56
N ILE A 68 11.84 -2.69 2.27
CA ILE A 68 10.50 -2.56 1.70
C ILE A 68 9.98 -3.96 1.41
N GLY A 69 8.89 -4.32 2.09
CA GLY A 69 8.42 -5.69 2.27
C GLY A 69 7.95 -6.42 1.02
N ASP A 70 7.58 -5.67 -0.01
CA ASP A 70 7.04 -6.19 -1.27
C ASP A 70 7.95 -5.91 -2.48
N GLY A 71 9.25 -5.66 -2.22
CA GLY A 71 10.27 -5.50 -3.23
C GLY A 71 10.18 -4.20 -4.03
N LEU A 72 11.01 -4.11 -5.08
CA LEU A 72 11.23 -2.88 -5.84
C LEU A 72 9.95 -2.29 -6.44
N LYS A 73 9.08 -3.14 -6.98
CA LYS A 73 7.87 -2.73 -7.71
C LYS A 73 6.56 -3.01 -6.95
N GLY A 74 6.63 -3.56 -5.74
CA GLY A 74 5.45 -3.90 -4.96
C GLY A 74 4.73 -5.19 -5.39
N THR A 75 5.47 -6.12 -5.96
CA THR A 75 4.98 -7.40 -6.50
C THR A 75 5.74 -8.62 -5.96
N ASP A 76 6.67 -8.43 -5.04
CA ASP A 76 7.35 -9.52 -4.35
C ASP A 76 6.51 -9.92 -3.13
N ASP A 77 5.64 -10.92 -3.34
CA ASP A 77 4.64 -11.32 -2.36
C ASP A 77 4.44 -12.84 -2.30
N ILE A 78 3.75 -13.26 -1.24
CA ILE A 78 3.25 -14.62 -1.06
C ILE A 78 1.73 -14.57 -1.01
N ALA A 79 1.08 -15.39 -1.83
CA ALA A 79 -0.36 -15.58 -1.79
C ALA A 79 -0.73 -16.49 -0.61
N VAL A 80 -1.54 -15.98 0.31
CA VAL A 80 -2.01 -16.69 1.50
C VAL A 80 -3.52 -16.91 1.36
N PRO A 81 -4.02 -18.16 1.43
CA PRO A 81 -5.45 -18.45 1.37
C PRO A 81 -6.23 -17.76 2.50
N VAL A 82 -7.37 -17.16 2.18
CA VAL A 82 -8.28 -16.52 3.13
C VAL A 82 -9.50 -17.40 3.35
N ALA A 83 -9.50 -18.17 4.43
CA ALA A 83 -10.63 -19.02 4.78
C ALA A 83 -11.88 -18.17 5.06
N GLY A 84 -13.00 -18.52 4.41
CA GLY A 84 -14.26 -17.78 4.55
C GLY A 84 -14.30 -16.41 3.89
N GLY A 85 -13.25 -16.01 3.17
CA GLY A 85 -13.23 -14.74 2.43
C GLY A 85 -14.36 -14.70 1.40
N GLU A 86 -15.21 -13.66 1.44
CA GLU A 86 -16.29 -13.47 0.49
C GLU A 86 -15.75 -12.91 -0.83
N TYR A 87 -15.01 -11.83 -0.78
CA TYR A 87 -14.49 -11.09 -1.94
C TYR A 87 -13.05 -11.44 -2.29
N ILE A 88 -12.22 -11.69 -1.28
CA ILE A 88 -10.80 -12.04 -1.44
C ILE A 88 -10.61 -13.50 -1.01
N LYS A 89 -10.13 -14.32 -1.92
CA LYS A 89 -9.83 -15.74 -1.67
C LYS A 89 -8.38 -15.97 -1.29
N GLU A 90 -7.49 -15.07 -1.73
CA GLU A 90 -6.06 -15.08 -1.43
C GLU A 90 -5.61 -13.67 -1.09
N ALA A 91 -4.85 -13.50 -0.01
CA ALA A 91 -4.20 -12.27 0.37
C ALA A 91 -2.73 -12.30 -0.09
N LYS A 92 -2.31 -11.34 -0.90
CA LYS A 92 -0.92 -11.19 -1.33
C LYS A 92 -0.17 -10.35 -0.31
N ILE A 93 0.63 -11.01 0.52
CA ILE A 93 1.40 -10.41 1.60
C ILE A 93 2.85 -10.20 1.16
N GLY A 94 3.43 -9.04 1.47
CA GLY A 94 4.81 -8.74 1.14
C GLY A 94 5.80 -9.79 1.65
N ARG A 95 6.74 -10.20 0.81
CA ARG A 95 7.69 -11.28 1.07
C ARG A 95 8.42 -11.12 2.40
N ALA A 96 8.99 -9.95 2.67
CA ALA A 96 9.76 -9.74 3.88
C ALA A 96 8.92 -9.86 5.17
N VAL A 97 7.61 -9.62 5.11
CA VAL A 97 6.70 -9.85 6.23
C VAL A 97 6.53 -11.35 6.49
N MET A 98 6.41 -12.14 5.42
CA MET A 98 6.19 -13.59 5.50
C MET A 98 7.46 -14.38 5.87
N ASP A 99 8.63 -13.84 5.53
CA ASP A 99 9.92 -14.46 5.81
C ASP A 99 10.43 -14.16 7.23
N ALA A 100 9.75 -13.29 7.99
CA ALA A 100 10.12 -12.96 9.36
C ALA A 100 9.63 -14.04 10.34
N ASP A 101 10.49 -14.46 11.28
CA ASP A 101 10.13 -15.42 12.33
C ASP A 101 9.10 -14.85 13.31
N VAL A 102 9.18 -13.55 13.58
CA VAL A 102 8.29 -12.82 14.51
C VAL A 102 7.86 -11.51 13.88
N PHE A 103 6.57 -11.24 13.91
CA PHE A 103 5.98 -10.00 13.42
C PHE A 103 5.47 -9.14 14.58
N ILE A 104 5.92 -7.88 14.64
CA ILE A 104 5.46 -6.88 15.61
C ILE A 104 4.88 -5.68 14.88
N SER A 105 3.59 -5.41 15.07
CA SER A 105 2.93 -4.25 14.48
C SER A 105 3.06 -3.04 15.40
N LEU A 106 3.80 -2.04 14.94
CA LEU A 106 3.86 -0.72 15.58
C LEU A 106 2.82 0.19 14.92
N THR A 107 1.86 0.66 15.69
CA THR A 107 0.67 1.28 15.14
C THR A 107 0.43 2.67 15.68
N HIS A 108 0.19 3.62 14.78
CA HIS A 108 -0.41 4.93 15.08
C HIS A 108 -1.94 4.81 14.95
N PHE A 109 -2.65 4.87 16.08
CA PHE A 109 -4.12 4.87 16.10
C PHE A 109 -4.66 6.22 15.65
N LYS A 110 -5.56 6.24 14.66
CA LYS A 110 -6.13 7.47 14.11
C LYS A 110 -7.54 7.28 13.56
N GLY A 111 -8.24 8.38 13.34
CA GLY A 111 -9.51 8.38 12.60
C GLY A 111 -9.34 7.91 11.13
N HIS A 112 -10.39 7.36 10.57
CA HIS A 112 -10.44 6.95 9.16
C HIS A 112 -11.82 7.22 8.57
N GLU A 113 -11.88 7.86 7.42
CA GLU A 113 -13.11 8.33 6.77
C GLU A 113 -14.11 7.21 6.41
N THR A 114 -13.60 6.03 6.03
CA THR A 114 -14.45 4.91 5.60
C THR A 114 -14.74 3.92 6.72
N THR A 115 -13.75 3.63 7.58
CA THR A 115 -13.85 2.58 8.61
C THR A 115 -14.04 3.13 10.03
N GLY A 116 -14.19 4.46 10.18
CA GLY A 116 -14.27 5.15 11.46
C GLY A 116 -12.91 5.35 12.12
N PHE A 117 -12.08 4.32 12.21
CA PHE A 117 -10.71 4.39 12.72
C PHE A 117 -9.77 3.43 11.98
N GLY A 118 -8.47 3.71 12.07
CA GLY A 118 -7.39 2.85 11.60
C GLY A 118 -6.42 2.57 12.74
N GLY A 119 -6.04 1.31 12.90
CA GLY A 119 -5.12 0.85 13.93
C GLY A 119 -4.40 -0.41 13.48
N THR A 120 -4.07 -1.31 14.40
CA THR A 120 -3.29 -2.53 14.13
C THR A 120 -3.93 -3.43 13.08
N ILE A 121 -5.25 -3.65 13.13
CA ILE A 121 -5.95 -4.47 12.13
C ILE A 121 -5.76 -3.90 10.73
N LYS A 122 -5.85 -2.59 10.56
CA LYS A 122 -5.63 -1.94 9.27
C LYS A 122 -4.16 -2.00 8.83
N ASN A 123 -3.22 -1.82 9.76
CA ASN A 123 -1.79 -1.97 9.47
C ASN A 123 -1.46 -3.39 8.97
N ILE A 124 -2.04 -4.41 9.57
CA ILE A 124 -1.84 -5.80 9.15
C ILE A 124 -2.62 -6.09 7.86
N GLY A 125 -3.93 -5.88 7.87
CA GLY A 125 -4.82 -6.28 6.77
C GLY A 125 -4.54 -5.54 5.45
N MET A 126 -4.16 -4.26 5.52
CA MET A 126 -3.87 -3.45 4.35
C MET A 126 -2.37 -3.15 4.22
N GLY A 127 -1.70 -2.82 5.33
CA GLY A 127 -0.30 -2.40 5.33
C GLY A 127 0.66 -3.50 4.91
N CYS A 128 0.48 -4.72 5.40
CA CYS A 128 1.31 -5.88 5.03
C CYS A 128 1.01 -6.45 3.65
N GLY A 129 -0.12 -6.10 3.04
CA GLY A 129 -0.41 -6.45 1.65
C GLY A 129 0.63 -5.83 0.73
N SER A 130 1.12 -6.58 -0.26
CA SER A 130 1.91 -6.01 -1.35
C SER A 130 1.10 -4.93 -2.08
N ARG A 131 1.76 -4.09 -2.87
CA ARG A 131 1.05 -3.13 -3.73
C ARG A 131 0.05 -3.85 -4.66
N SER A 132 0.45 -5.00 -5.19
CA SER A 132 -0.43 -5.89 -5.96
C SER A 132 -1.62 -6.35 -5.12
N GLY A 133 -1.39 -6.84 -3.90
CA GLY A 133 -2.45 -7.28 -2.99
C GLY A 133 -3.38 -6.15 -2.54
N LYS A 134 -2.83 -4.94 -2.28
CA LYS A 134 -3.65 -3.75 -2.01
C LYS A 134 -4.58 -3.43 -3.19
N THR A 135 -4.08 -3.58 -4.42
CA THR A 135 -4.89 -3.38 -5.63
C THR A 135 -6.03 -4.40 -5.71
N ASP A 136 -5.75 -5.68 -5.44
CA ASP A 136 -6.78 -6.73 -5.42
C ASP A 136 -7.86 -6.45 -4.37
N GLN A 137 -7.46 -6.03 -3.16
CA GLN A 137 -8.39 -5.68 -2.08
C GLN A 137 -9.29 -4.47 -2.40
N HIS A 138 -8.86 -3.58 -3.29
CA HIS A 138 -9.65 -2.42 -3.73
C HIS A 138 -10.42 -2.68 -5.04
N SER A 139 -10.19 -3.79 -5.72
CA SER A 139 -10.74 -4.08 -7.05
C SER A 139 -12.25 -4.37 -7.08
N SER A 140 -12.89 -4.58 -5.93
CA SER A 140 -14.34 -4.75 -5.85
C SER A 140 -15.13 -3.49 -6.25
N GLY A 141 -14.50 -2.33 -6.18
CA GLY A 141 -15.09 -1.03 -6.52
C GLY A 141 -14.69 -0.55 -7.92
N LYS A 142 -14.96 -1.33 -8.99
CA LYS A 142 -14.67 -0.84 -10.35
C LYS A 142 -15.51 0.40 -10.66
N PRO A 143 -14.89 1.48 -11.18
CA PRO A 143 -15.62 2.68 -11.54
C PRO A 143 -16.55 2.42 -12.73
N HIS A 144 -17.58 3.23 -12.87
CA HIS A 144 -18.39 3.29 -14.08
C HIS A 144 -18.43 4.73 -14.62
N VAL A 145 -18.48 4.88 -15.93
CA VAL A 145 -18.59 6.17 -16.56
C VAL A 145 -20.08 6.56 -16.67
N LYS A 146 -20.45 7.68 -16.04
CA LYS A 146 -21.77 8.28 -16.24
C LYS A 146 -21.77 9.01 -17.60
N GLU A 147 -22.23 8.35 -18.65
CA GLU A 147 -22.18 8.86 -20.02
C GLU A 147 -22.77 10.26 -20.18
N LYS A 148 -23.88 10.57 -19.49
CA LYS A 148 -24.52 11.89 -19.50
C LYS A 148 -23.60 13.00 -19.00
N LEU A 149 -22.64 12.69 -18.13
CA LEU A 149 -21.69 13.64 -17.55
C LEU A 149 -20.33 13.61 -18.23
N CYS A 150 -20.05 12.57 -19.00
CA CYS A 150 -18.77 12.42 -19.69
C CYS A 150 -18.64 13.45 -20.82
N ARG A 151 -17.59 14.26 -20.76
CA ARG A 151 -17.27 15.27 -21.79
C ARG A 151 -16.26 14.79 -22.82
N GLY A 152 -15.79 13.54 -22.72
CA GLY A 152 -14.79 12.97 -23.62
C GLY A 152 -13.40 13.61 -23.50
N CYS A 153 -13.08 14.26 -22.39
CA CYS A 153 -11.81 15.01 -22.22
C CYS A 153 -10.58 14.11 -22.01
N ARG A 154 -10.74 12.81 -21.90
CA ARG A 154 -9.67 11.78 -21.76
C ARG A 154 -8.73 11.97 -20.55
N ARG A 155 -9.05 12.85 -19.59
CA ARG A 155 -8.23 13.04 -18.39
C ARG A 155 -8.07 11.74 -17.60
N CYS A 156 -9.17 11.04 -17.35
CA CYS A 156 -9.15 9.74 -16.64
C CYS A 156 -8.34 8.66 -17.38
N GLN A 157 -8.33 8.68 -18.73
CA GLN A 157 -7.49 7.79 -19.52
C GLN A 157 -6.00 8.06 -19.32
N LYS A 158 -5.60 9.34 -19.27
CA LYS A 158 -4.19 9.73 -19.03
C LYS A 158 -3.70 9.31 -17.65
N GLU A 159 -4.60 9.31 -16.66
CA GLU A 159 -4.28 8.89 -15.28
C GLU A 159 -4.26 7.35 -15.12
N CYS A 160 -4.81 6.61 -16.08
CA CYS A 160 -4.93 5.16 -15.98
C CYS A 160 -3.66 4.45 -16.42
N ALA A 161 -2.84 4.02 -15.46
CA ALA A 161 -1.60 3.28 -15.73
C ALA A 161 -1.82 1.87 -16.34
N ASN A 162 -3.04 1.32 -16.21
CA ASN A 162 -3.35 -0.05 -16.64
C ASN A 162 -4.19 -0.12 -17.93
N GLY A 163 -4.45 1.01 -18.58
CA GLY A 163 -5.26 1.02 -19.80
C GLY A 163 -6.75 0.68 -19.62
N GLY A 164 -7.24 0.61 -18.37
CA GLY A 164 -8.61 0.25 -18.04
C GLY A 164 -9.67 1.31 -18.37
N LEU A 165 -9.30 2.39 -19.09
CA LEU A 165 -10.21 3.41 -19.58
C LEU A 165 -9.99 3.64 -21.07
N VAL A 166 -10.97 3.26 -21.84
CA VAL A 166 -10.96 3.30 -23.30
C VAL A 166 -11.87 4.43 -23.79
N PHE A 167 -11.39 5.18 -24.77
CA PHE A 167 -12.20 6.20 -25.43
C PHE A 167 -12.89 5.61 -26.66
N ASP A 168 -14.20 5.74 -26.70
CA ASP A 168 -14.99 5.38 -27.89
C ASP A 168 -15.13 6.60 -28.81
N GLU A 169 -14.58 6.49 -30.01
CA GLU A 169 -14.58 7.56 -31.01
C GLU A 169 -15.99 7.84 -31.57
N ALA A 170 -16.88 6.83 -31.61
CA ALA A 170 -18.24 6.98 -32.15
C ALA A 170 -19.13 7.77 -31.21
N SER A 171 -19.17 7.39 -29.94
CA SER A 171 -19.95 8.10 -28.92
C SER A 171 -19.22 9.31 -28.32
N ARG A 172 -17.92 9.44 -28.56
CA ARG A 172 -17.01 10.42 -27.94
C ARG A 172 -17.05 10.37 -26.40
N LYS A 173 -17.23 9.17 -25.85
CA LYS A 173 -17.31 8.92 -24.41
C LYS A 173 -16.20 7.97 -23.96
N MET A 174 -15.96 8.01 -22.66
CA MET A 174 -15.07 7.03 -22.02
C MET A 174 -15.85 5.79 -21.60
N HIS A 175 -15.22 4.63 -21.69
CA HIS A 175 -15.72 3.37 -21.14
C HIS A 175 -14.71 2.75 -20.20
N VAL A 176 -15.18 1.96 -19.27
CA VAL A 176 -14.32 1.14 -18.41
C VAL A 176 -14.14 -0.23 -19.05
N ASP A 177 -12.91 -0.57 -19.36
CA ASP A 177 -12.52 -1.92 -19.71
C ASP A 177 -12.35 -2.72 -18.42
N ALA A 178 -13.28 -3.63 -18.16
CA ALA A 178 -13.32 -4.40 -16.93
C ALA A 178 -12.16 -5.41 -16.80
N GLU A 179 -11.55 -5.83 -17.92
CA GLU A 179 -10.41 -6.75 -17.92
C GLU A 179 -9.12 -6.05 -17.49
N HIS A 180 -8.92 -4.82 -17.94
CA HIS A 180 -7.74 -4.02 -17.61
C HIS A 180 -7.92 -3.14 -16.38
N CYS A 181 -9.16 -2.89 -15.94
CA CYS A 181 -9.43 -2.06 -14.79
C CYS A 181 -9.15 -2.80 -13.48
N VAL A 182 -8.17 -2.32 -12.72
CA VAL A 182 -7.78 -2.87 -11.40
C VAL A 182 -8.46 -2.17 -10.22
N GLY A 183 -9.45 -1.30 -10.45
CA GLY A 183 -10.20 -0.66 -9.38
C GLY A 183 -9.42 0.30 -8.47
N CYS A 184 -8.30 0.85 -8.93
CA CYS A 184 -7.41 1.66 -8.09
C CYS A 184 -7.95 3.05 -7.70
N GLY A 185 -9.08 3.49 -8.27
CA GLY A 185 -9.75 4.75 -7.95
C GLY A 185 -9.03 6.04 -8.43
N ARG A 186 -8.03 5.95 -9.32
CA ARG A 186 -7.29 7.15 -9.81
C ARG A 186 -8.07 7.99 -10.82
N CYS A 187 -9.04 7.41 -11.47
CA CYS A 187 -9.87 8.07 -12.47
C CYS A 187 -11.07 8.80 -11.85
#